data_c2ba6eefbeb8f5385146c808f47f5e6e
#
_entry.id   c2ba6eefbeb8f5385146c808f47f5e6e
#
_cell.length_a   1.000
_cell.length_b   1.000
_cell.length_c   1.000
_cell.angle_alpha   90.00
_cell.angle_beta   90.00
_cell.angle_gamma   90.00
#
_symmetry.space_group_name_H-M   'P 1'
#
loop_
_entity.id
_entity.type
_entity.pdbx_description
1 polymer ?
#
loop_
_entity_poly.entity_id
_entity_poly.type
_entity_poly.pdbx_seq_one_letter_code
_entity_poly.pdbx_strand_id
1 'polypeptide(L)'
;MKMEDPIVIFGKWAEEGKDLGMEKGHANSVKKMLEFACKERADLGKKFSFLDVGCGNGWVVRDIGENKLCGRAVGIDGAQQMIANAESRDKKNEYIQTDIDSYTPFKRFDLIHSMEVFYYLKNPSKTIKRICDNWLNPNGRLIIGIDRYYENFQSHSWEEKVGTPMHLIKEQKWKAILEKSGFFGVKTWRVNPSKDWKGTLVITGKTK
;
A
#
# COMPACT_ATOMS: atom_id res chain seq x y z
N MET A 1 24.19 -6.76 -12.21
CA MET A 1 24.13 -6.40 -10.78
C MET A 1 23.35 -7.49 -10.05
N LYS A 2 23.79 -7.94 -8.87
CA LYS A 2 23.03 -8.96 -8.11
C LYS A 2 21.78 -8.27 -7.54
N MET A 3 20.59 -8.81 -7.83
CA MET A 3 19.34 -8.34 -7.27
C MET A 3 19.27 -8.71 -5.78
N GLU A 4 18.89 -7.75 -4.95
CA GLU A 4 18.68 -7.94 -3.51
C GLU A 4 17.20 -8.04 -3.18
N ASP A 5 16.89 -8.65 -2.03
CA ASP A 5 15.51 -8.69 -1.51
C ASP A 5 15.03 -7.26 -1.21
N PRO A 6 13.80 -6.86 -1.57
CA PRO A 6 13.28 -5.54 -1.31
C PRO A 6 13.31 -5.17 0.19
N ILE A 7 13.07 -6.12 1.09
CA ILE A 7 13.16 -5.89 2.55
C ILE A 7 14.54 -5.39 2.96
N VAL A 8 15.60 -5.98 2.38
CA VAL A 8 16.99 -5.57 2.67
C VAL A 8 17.27 -4.16 2.13
N ILE A 9 16.85 -3.88 0.89
CA ILE A 9 17.07 -2.55 0.27
C ILE A 9 16.35 -1.46 1.05
N PHE A 10 15.08 -1.65 1.38
CA PHE A 10 14.30 -0.65 2.12
C PHE A 10 14.76 -0.49 3.56
N GLY A 11 15.30 -1.55 4.19
CA GLY A 11 15.98 -1.45 5.48
C GLY A 11 17.17 -0.50 5.42
N LYS A 12 18.08 -0.68 4.44
CA LYS A 12 19.21 0.23 4.20
C LYS A 12 18.77 1.67 3.92
N TRP A 13 17.73 1.85 3.12
CA TRP A 13 17.20 3.20 2.84
C TRP A 13 16.62 3.88 4.08
N ALA A 14 16.03 3.12 5.00
CA ALA A 14 15.55 3.65 6.27
C ALA A 14 16.72 4.08 7.18
N GLU A 15 17.82 3.33 7.20
CA GLU A 15 19.07 3.70 7.93
C GLU A 15 19.68 4.99 7.36
N GLU A 16 19.61 5.18 6.04
CA GLU A 16 20.13 6.36 5.34
C GLU A 16 19.17 7.57 5.38
N GLY A 17 17.99 7.46 6.01
CA GLY A 17 16.99 8.52 6.10
C GLY A 17 16.24 8.81 4.79
N LYS A 18 16.33 7.93 3.79
CA LYS A 18 15.62 8.06 2.51
C LYS A 18 14.10 7.87 2.63
N ASP A 19 13.63 7.26 3.73
CA ASP A 19 12.22 7.09 4.07
C ASP A 19 11.44 8.41 4.08
N LEU A 20 12.06 9.52 4.50
CA LEU A 20 11.45 10.86 4.47
C LEU A 20 11.26 11.40 3.05
N GLY A 21 12.16 11.05 2.14
CA GLY A 21 12.03 11.40 0.71
C GLY A 21 10.87 10.65 0.05
N MET A 22 10.69 9.38 0.40
CA MET A 22 9.59 8.55 -0.07
C MET A 22 8.24 9.10 0.42
N GLU A 23 8.12 9.45 1.70
CA GLU A 23 6.94 10.09 2.28
C GLU A 23 6.56 11.35 1.47
N LYS A 24 7.50 12.28 1.26
CA LYS A 24 7.27 13.51 0.48
C LYS A 24 6.83 13.21 -0.95
N GLY A 25 7.46 12.24 -1.61
CA GLY A 25 7.17 11.88 -3.01
C GLY A 25 5.75 11.36 -3.20
N HIS A 26 5.25 10.63 -2.23
CA HIS A 26 3.95 9.95 -2.35
C HIS A 26 2.78 10.66 -1.64
N ALA A 27 3.06 11.65 -0.80
CA ALA A 27 2.05 12.32 0.04
C ALA A 27 0.81 12.79 -0.74
N ASN A 28 0.99 13.43 -1.90
CA ASN A 28 -0.11 13.90 -2.73
C ASN A 28 -0.98 12.77 -3.31
N SER A 29 -0.37 11.67 -3.72
CA SER A 29 -1.09 10.51 -4.26
C SER A 29 -1.89 9.82 -3.16
N VAL A 30 -1.25 9.56 -2.02
CA VAL A 30 -1.89 8.93 -0.86
C VAL A 30 -3.03 9.78 -0.32
N LYS A 31 -2.86 11.10 -0.24
CA LYS A 31 -3.93 12.02 0.18
C LYS A 31 -5.19 11.81 -0.66
N LYS A 32 -5.07 11.80 -2.00
CA LYS A 32 -6.23 11.58 -2.90
C LYS A 32 -6.83 10.17 -2.77
N MET A 33 -6.00 9.16 -2.54
CA MET A 33 -6.46 7.80 -2.28
C MET A 33 -7.28 7.72 -0.99
N LEU A 34 -6.78 8.32 0.09
CA LEU A 34 -7.45 8.33 1.40
C LEU A 34 -8.69 9.22 1.39
N GLU A 35 -8.69 10.37 0.72
CA GLU A 35 -9.90 11.19 0.52
C GLU A 35 -11.02 10.37 -0.10
N PHE A 36 -10.74 9.59 -1.15
CA PHE A 36 -11.71 8.70 -1.78
C PHE A 36 -12.21 7.61 -0.81
N ALA A 37 -11.31 6.91 -0.13
CA ALA A 37 -11.64 5.79 0.73
C ALA A 37 -12.33 6.23 2.04
N CYS A 38 -11.89 7.32 2.65
CA CYS A 38 -12.45 7.85 3.90
C CYS A 38 -13.79 8.54 3.69
N LYS A 39 -14.04 9.16 2.51
CA LYS A 39 -15.35 9.70 2.19
C LYS A 39 -16.43 8.62 2.28
N GLU A 40 -16.19 7.45 1.72
CA GLU A 40 -17.12 6.32 1.83
C GLU A 40 -17.37 5.92 3.30
N ARG A 41 -16.33 5.91 4.16
CA ARG A 41 -16.47 5.60 5.59
C ARG A 41 -17.25 6.68 6.33
N ALA A 42 -17.02 7.94 6.00
CA ALA A 42 -17.77 9.05 6.56
C ALA A 42 -19.26 9.00 6.18
N ASP A 43 -19.58 8.67 4.93
CA ASP A 43 -20.96 8.53 4.46
C ASP A 43 -21.71 7.40 5.22
N LEU A 44 -20.99 6.37 5.67
CA LEU A 44 -21.55 5.29 6.48
C LEU A 44 -21.73 5.68 7.96
N GLY A 45 -21.11 6.74 8.44
CA GLY A 45 -21.16 7.21 9.84
C GLY A 45 -20.64 6.22 10.87
N LYS A 46 -19.83 5.23 10.47
CA LYS A 46 -19.33 4.16 11.34
C LYS A 46 -17.82 4.24 11.51
N LYS A 47 -17.36 3.90 12.72
CA LYS A 47 -15.94 3.68 12.95
C LYS A 47 -15.41 2.58 12.03
N PHE A 48 -14.14 2.70 11.65
CA PHE A 48 -13.45 1.73 10.83
C PHE A 48 -12.07 1.38 11.37
N SER A 49 -11.60 0.21 11.00
CA SER A 49 -10.24 -0.26 11.22
C SER A 49 -9.43 -0.13 9.91
N PHE A 50 -8.18 0.27 10.04
CA PHE A 50 -7.27 0.58 8.95
C PHE A 50 -6.00 -0.25 9.03
N LEU A 51 -5.54 -0.79 7.89
CA LEU A 51 -4.24 -1.42 7.72
C LEU A 51 -3.49 -0.76 6.57
N ASP A 52 -2.25 -0.38 6.82
CA ASP A 52 -1.30 0.02 5.78
C ASP A 52 -0.32 -1.11 5.51
N VAL A 53 -0.32 -1.63 4.28
CA VAL A 53 0.52 -2.76 3.85
C VAL A 53 1.77 -2.22 3.18
N GLY A 54 2.94 -2.47 3.78
CA GLY A 54 4.21 -1.83 3.43
C GLY A 54 4.23 -0.38 3.92
N CYS A 55 3.99 -0.21 5.22
CA CYS A 55 3.77 1.11 5.83
C CYS A 55 5.02 2.00 5.91
N GLY A 56 6.20 1.44 5.62
CA GLY A 56 7.46 2.16 5.75
C GLY A 56 7.62 2.80 7.14
N ASN A 57 7.92 4.09 7.18
CA ASN A 57 8.09 4.84 8.43
C ASN A 57 6.78 5.20 9.15
N GLY A 58 5.65 4.63 8.71
CA GLY A 58 4.35 4.74 9.38
C GLY A 58 3.59 6.05 9.20
N TRP A 59 4.00 6.93 8.29
CA TRP A 59 3.39 8.26 8.15
C TRP A 59 1.91 8.21 7.75
N VAL A 60 1.49 7.26 6.90
CA VAL A 60 0.08 7.07 6.53
C VAL A 60 -0.75 6.60 7.72
N VAL A 61 -0.19 5.68 8.51
CA VAL A 61 -0.83 5.17 9.73
C VAL A 61 -1.05 6.29 10.74
N ARG A 62 -0.04 7.17 10.92
CA ARG A 62 -0.15 8.37 11.78
C ARG A 62 -1.25 9.29 11.32
N ASP A 63 -1.28 9.63 10.02
CA ASP A 63 -2.26 10.55 9.45
C ASP A 63 -3.70 10.01 9.61
N ILE A 64 -3.92 8.74 9.25
CA ILE A 64 -5.24 8.12 9.36
C ILE A 64 -5.67 7.88 10.81
N GLY A 65 -4.72 7.66 11.72
CA GLY A 65 -4.96 7.51 13.15
C GLY A 65 -5.53 8.76 13.84
N GLU A 66 -5.37 9.94 13.20
CA GLU A 66 -5.99 11.18 13.65
C GLU A 66 -7.44 11.36 13.16
N ASN A 67 -7.89 10.51 12.23
CA ASN A 67 -9.27 10.53 11.77
C ASN A 67 -10.22 10.07 12.89
N LYS A 68 -11.19 10.90 13.27
CA LYS A 68 -12.15 10.64 14.38
C LYS A 68 -12.95 9.34 14.19
N LEU A 69 -13.12 8.85 12.97
CA LEU A 69 -13.80 7.60 12.66
C LEU A 69 -12.84 6.39 12.65
N CYS A 70 -11.52 6.61 12.63
CA CYS A 70 -10.56 5.52 12.71
C CYS A 70 -10.50 5.01 14.16
N GLY A 71 -11.00 3.80 14.40
CA GLY A 71 -10.96 3.17 15.72
C GLY A 71 -9.70 2.35 15.97
N ARG A 72 -8.98 1.96 14.92
CA ARG A 72 -7.72 1.22 14.98
C ARG A 72 -6.94 1.44 13.69
N ALA A 73 -5.70 1.89 13.78
CA ALA A 73 -4.77 2.00 12.67
C ALA A 73 -3.55 1.12 12.92
N VAL A 74 -3.17 0.33 11.91
CA VAL A 74 -2.07 -0.62 11.97
C VAL A 74 -1.21 -0.46 10.73
N GLY A 75 0.11 -0.54 10.88
CA GLY A 75 1.07 -0.62 9.79
C GLY A 75 1.84 -1.93 9.82
N ILE A 76 2.06 -2.55 8.66
CA ILE A 76 2.95 -3.71 8.53
C ILE A 76 4.02 -3.41 7.49
N ASP A 77 5.26 -3.82 7.79
CA ASP A 77 6.40 -3.72 6.87
C ASP A 77 7.39 -4.86 7.14
N GLY A 78 8.07 -5.31 6.08
CA GLY A 78 9.12 -6.32 6.19
C GLY A 78 10.43 -5.80 6.77
N ALA A 79 10.75 -4.53 6.53
CA ALA A 79 12.00 -3.92 6.94
C ALA A 79 11.95 -3.48 8.41
N GLN A 80 12.75 -4.12 9.25
CA GLN A 80 12.82 -3.83 10.68
C GLN A 80 13.12 -2.35 10.97
N GLN A 81 14.04 -1.74 10.21
CA GLN A 81 14.40 -0.34 10.40
C GLN A 81 13.25 0.62 10.05
N MET A 82 12.40 0.28 9.06
CA MET A 82 11.19 1.05 8.76
C MET A 82 10.24 1.04 9.95
N ILE A 83 10.00 -0.13 10.54
CA ILE A 83 9.15 -0.26 11.74
C ILE A 83 9.76 0.49 12.94
N ALA A 84 11.06 0.37 13.17
CA ALA A 84 11.74 1.14 14.22
C ALA A 84 11.57 2.66 14.05
N ASN A 85 11.68 3.15 12.81
CA ASN A 85 11.43 4.56 12.49
C ASN A 85 9.96 4.95 12.74
N ALA A 86 9.01 4.09 12.38
CA ALA A 86 7.59 4.31 12.65
C ALA A 86 7.29 4.39 14.14
N GLU A 87 7.74 3.41 14.92
CA GLU A 87 7.55 3.35 16.38
C GLU A 87 8.25 4.48 17.13
N SER A 88 9.38 4.98 16.61
CA SER A 88 10.08 6.12 17.22
C SER A 88 9.26 7.42 17.11
N ARG A 89 8.47 7.56 16.05
CA ARG A 89 7.68 8.76 15.72
C ARG A 89 6.24 8.70 16.23
N ASP A 90 5.74 7.50 16.55
CA ASP A 90 4.35 7.28 16.97
C ASP A 90 4.24 6.16 18.02
N LYS A 91 3.61 6.48 19.13
CA LYS A 91 3.31 5.54 20.24
C LYS A 91 1.83 5.23 20.37
N LYS A 92 0.99 5.81 19.51
CA LYS A 92 -0.46 5.70 19.57
C LYS A 92 -1.00 4.55 18.73
N ASN A 93 -0.41 4.33 17.56
CA ASN A 93 -0.83 3.32 16.60
C ASN A 93 0.05 2.05 16.69
N GLU A 94 -0.37 1.00 16.02
CA GLU A 94 0.30 -0.31 16.04
C GLU A 94 1.16 -0.49 14.80
N TYR A 95 2.41 -0.95 14.98
CA TYR A 95 3.34 -1.26 13.90
C TYR A 95 3.88 -2.68 14.08
N ILE A 96 3.91 -3.46 13.00
CA ILE A 96 4.29 -4.88 13.05
C ILE A 96 5.35 -5.15 11.99
N GLN A 97 6.53 -5.58 12.41
CA GLN A 97 7.54 -6.10 11.50
C GLN A 97 7.16 -7.52 11.07
N THR A 98 6.87 -7.69 9.79
CA THR A 98 6.46 -9.00 9.24
C THR A 98 6.63 -9.04 7.72
N ASP A 99 6.92 -10.23 7.20
CA ASP A 99 6.84 -10.47 5.75
C ASP A 99 5.36 -10.51 5.33
N ILE A 100 5.00 -9.61 4.40
CA ILE A 100 3.64 -9.46 3.87
C ILE A 100 3.13 -10.79 3.27
N ASP A 101 4.01 -11.56 2.61
CA ASP A 101 3.63 -12.83 1.99
C ASP A 101 3.27 -13.93 3.00
N SER A 102 3.65 -13.81 4.27
CA SER A 102 3.31 -14.75 5.33
C SER A 102 2.30 -14.20 6.35
N TYR A 103 2.09 -12.89 6.40
CA TYR A 103 1.23 -12.24 7.37
C TYR A 103 -0.23 -12.70 7.30
N THR A 104 -0.86 -12.86 8.45
CA THR A 104 -2.30 -13.07 8.60
C THR A 104 -2.79 -12.28 9.81
N PRO A 105 -3.70 -11.32 9.63
CA PRO A 105 -4.18 -10.51 10.74
C PRO A 105 -5.06 -11.32 11.69
N PHE A 106 -4.92 -11.09 12.99
CA PHE A 106 -5.80 -11.68 14.01
C PHE A 106 -7.23 -11.14 13.91
N LYS A 107 -7.41 -9.86 13.53
CA LYS A 107 -8.70 -9.22 13.28
C LYS A 107 -8.70 -8.62 11.89
N ARG A 108 -9.82 -8.77 11.17
CA ARG A 108 -10.04 -8.17 9.86
C ARG A 108 -10.12 -6.65 9.93
N PHE A 109 -9.92 -6.02 8.78
CA PHE A 109 -9.93 -4.57 8.61
C PHE A 109 -11.07 -4.12 7.70
N ASP A 110 -11.51 -2.87 7.88
CA ASP A 110 -12.54 -2.27 7.03
C ASP A 110 -11.93 -1.55 5.82
N LEU A 111 -10.70 -1.05 5.96
CA LEU A 111 -9.95 -0.37 4.93
C LEU A 111 -8.49 -0.86 4.96
N ILE A 112 -8.03 -1.38 3.83
CA ILE A 112 -6.62 -1.73 3.61
C ILE A 112 -6.08 -0.83 2.52
N HIS A 113 -4.97 -0.16 2.82
CA HIS A 113 -4.21 0.70 1.94
C HIS A 113 -2.84 0.11 1.64
N SER A 114 -2.26 0.47 0.52
CA SER A 114 -0.86 0.23 0.21
C SER A 114 -0.38 1.22 -0.85
N MET A 115 0.84 1.72 -0.69
CA MET A 115 1.49 2.59 -1.68
C MET A 115 2.87 2.06 -2.02
N GLU A 116 3.13 1.81 -3.32
CA GLU A 116 4.43 1.41 -3.86
C GLU A 116 4.98 0.07 -3.33
N VAL A 117 4.13 -0.93 -3.10
CA VAL A 117 4.52 -2.21 -2.49
C VAL A 117 4.22 -3.42 -3.37
N PHE A 118 3.04 -3.52 -3.93
CA PHE A 118 2.54 -4.77 -4.51
C PHE A 118 3.36 -5.31 -5.68
N TYR A 119 4.07 -4.49 -6.40
CA TYR A 119 4.94 -4.93 -7.48
C TYR A 119 6.28 -5.52 -7.00
N TYR A 120 6.61 -5.41 -5.70
CA TYR A 120 7.75 -6.11 -5.07
C TYR A 120 7.40 -7.50 -4.56
N LEU A 121 6.13 -7.81 -4.33
CA LEU A 121 5.70 -9.09 -3.75
C LEU A 121 6.02 -10.26 -4.69
N LYS A 122 6.41 -11.41 -4.15
CA LYS A 122 6.71 -12.62 -4.93
C LYS A 122 5.52 -13.06 -5.79
N ASN A 123 4.32 -12.97 -5.23
CA ASN A 123 3.08 -13.27 -5.94
C ASN A 123 1.95 -12.31 -5.54
N PRO A 124 1.86 -11.14 -6.19
CA PRO A 124 0.86 -10.14 -5.85
C PRO A 124 -0.59 -10.66 -5.98
N SER A 125 -0.86 -11.55 -6.94
CA SER A 125 -2.20 -12.13 -7.11
C SER A 125 -2.60 -13.00 -5.91
N LYS A 126 -1.67 -13.81 -5.38
CA LYS A 126 -1.92 -14.63 -4.20
C LYS A 126 -2.16 -13.78 -2.96
N THR A 127 -1.35 -12.73 -2.78
CA THR A 127 -1.50 -11.83 -1.63
C THR A 127 -2.81 -11.05 -1.70
N ILE A 128 -3.20 -10.53 -2.89
CA ILE A 128 -4.50 -9.87 -3.09
C ILE A 128 -5.67 -10.82 -2.79
N LYS A 129 -5.57 -12.10 -3.21
CA LYS A 129 -6.59 -13.11 -2.88
C LYS A 129 -6.72 -13.33 -1.38
N ARG A 130 -5.60 -13.45 -0.66
CA ARG A 130 -5.58 -13.60 0.82
C ARG A 130 -6.18 -12.38 1.52
N ILE A 131 -5.89 -11.18 1.03
CA ILE A 131 -6.48 -9.94 1.53
C ILE A 131 -8.01 -9.99 1.40
N CYS A 132 -8.51 -10.38 0.24
CA CYS A 132 -9.95 -10.51 0.00
C CYS A 132 -10.60 -11.53 0.94
N ASP A 133 -10.00 -12.71 1.07
CA ASP A 133 -10.59 -13.84 1.79
C ASP A 133 -10.49 -13.68 3.32
N ASN A 134 -9.35 -13.16 3.81
CA ASN A 134 -8.99 -13.31 5.21
C ASN A 134 -8.72 -12.00 5.95
N TRP A 135 -8.38 -10.90 5.26
CA TRP A 135 -7.94 -9.68 5.93
C TRP A 135 -8.99 -8.58 5.97
N LEU A 136 -9.95 -8.60 5.04
CA LEU A 136 -11.02 -7.61 4.97
C LEU A 136 -12.30 -8.10 5.63
N ASN A 137 -12.99 -7.20 6.32
CA ASN A 137 -14.37 -7.39 6.75
C ASN A 137 -15.32 -7.41 5.53
N PRO A 138 -16.54 -7.96 5.65
CA PRO A 138 -17.58 -7.76 4.65
C PRO A 138 -17.77 -6.27 4.32
N ASN A 139 -17.91 -5.94 3.04
CA ASN A 139 -17.91 -4.57 2.52
C ASN A 139 -16.60 -3.78 2.79
N GLY A 140 -15.52 -4.47 3.17
CA GLY A 140 -14.20 -3.87 3.33
C GLY A 140 -13.60 -3.45 1.99
N ARG A 141 -12.71 -2.47 2.02
CA ARG A 141 -12.07 -1.91 0.82
C ARG A 141 -10.57 -2.17 0.82
N LEU A 142 -10.05 -2.61 -0.33
CA LEU A 142 -8.64 -2.53 -0.66
C LEU A 142 -8.42 -1.35 -1.62
N ILE A 143 -7.40 -0.54 -1.35
CA ILE A 143 -6.94 0.54 -2.23
C ILE A 143 -5.42 0.49 -2.35
N ILE A 144 -4.91 0.37 -3.57
CA ILE A 144 -3.49 0.22 -3.89
C ILE A 144 -3.09 1.38 -4.79
N GLY A 145 -1.97 2.02 -4.51
CA GLY A 145 -1.28 2.98 -5.37
C GLY A 145 0.04 2.41 -5.85
N ILE A 146 0.28 2.50 -7.15
CA ILE A 146 1.54 2.07 -7.76
C ILE A 146 1.99 3.05 -8.84
N ASP A 147 3.29 3.30 -8.88
CA ASP A 147 3.93 4.12 -9.90
C ASP A 147 4.64 3.26 -10.96
N ARG A 148 5.03 2.02 -10.58
CA ARG A 148 5.58 1.05 -11.52
C ARG A 148 4.48 0.20 -12.13
N TYR A 149 4.10 0.55 -13.36
CA TYR A 149 3.17 -0.23 -14.19
C TYR A 149 3.50 -0.03 -15.68
N TYR A 150 3.05 -0.94 -16.52
CA TYR A 150 3.51 -1.03 -17.93
C TYR A 150 3.29 0.26 -18.74
N GLU A 151 2.17 0.96 -18.53
CA GLU A 151 1.84 2.19 -19.26
C GLU A 151 2.65 3.41 -18.77
N ASN A 152 3.39 3.29 -17.66
CA ASN A 152 4.28 4.34 -17.14
C ASN A 152 5.74 4.04 -17.52
N PHE A 153 6.12 4.39 -18.74
CA PHE A 153 7.43 4.05 -19.32
C PHE A 153 8.62 4.54 -18.49
N GLN A 154 8.49 5.63 -17.76
CA GLN A 154 9.56 6.17 -16.92
C GLN A 154 9.93 5.23 -15.75
N SER A 155 9.01 4.37 -15.34
CA SER A 155 9.24 3.39 -14.27
C SER A 155 9.93 2.10 -14.74
N HIS A 156 10.06 1.88 -16.06
CA HIS A 156 10.56 0.60 -16.59
C HIS A 156 12.00 0.28 -16.17
N SER A 157 12.84 1.29 -16.00
CA SER A 157 14.25 1.12 -15.58
C SER A 157 14.42 0.99 -14.05
N TRP A 158 13.36 1.02 -13.27
CA TRP A 158 13.47 1.07 -11.80
C TRP A 158 14.04 -0.22 -11.20
N GLU A 159 13.70 -1.37 -11.75
CA GLU A 159 14.24 -2.66 -11.30
C GLU A 159 15.77 -2.67 -11.31
N GLU A 160 16.38 -2.20 -12.40
CA GLU A 160 17.83 -2.09 -12.51
C GLU A 160 18.41 -1.00 -11.60
N LYS A 161 17.76 0.17 -11.53
CA LYS A 161 18.23 1.31 -10.74
C LYS A 161 18.18 1.05 -9.23
N VAL A 162 17.14 0.39 -8.77
CA VAL A 162 16.95 0.05 -7.34
C VAL A 162 17.71 -1.23 -6.99
N GLY A 163 17.89 -2.14 -7.95
CA GLY A 163 18.60 -3.41 -7.74
C GLY A 163 17.77 -4.48 -7.02
N THR A 164 16.45 -4.44 -7.18
CA THR A 164 15.52 -5.44 -6.61
C THR A 164 14.48 -5.87 -7.62
N PRO A 165 14.04 -7.16 -7.59
CA PRO A 165 13.01 -7.63 -8.51
C PRO A 165 11.70 -6.86 -8.38
N MET A 166 11.12 -6.49 -9.52
CA MET A 166 9.86 -5.75 -9.57
C MET A 166 8.99 -6.26 -10.73
N HIS A 167 7.73 -6.55 -10.45
CA HIS A 167 6.77 -6.83 -11.50
C HIS A 167 6.46 -5.59 -12.34
N LEU A 168 6.42 -5.77 -13.67
CA LEU A 168 5.95 -4.76 -14.62
C LEU A 168 4.62 -5.24 -15.23
N ILE A 169 3.52 -4.83 -14.65
CA ILE A 169 2.18 -5.34 -14.96
C ILE A 169 1.34 -4.23 -15.59
N LYS A 170 0.54 -4.55 -16.61
CA LYS A 170 -0.41 -3.61 -17.24
C LYS A 170 -1.56 -3.27 -16.29
N GLU A 171 -2.09 -2.05 -16.39
CA GLU A 171 -3.26 -1.60 -15.62
C GLU A 171 -4.43 -2.59 -15.73
N GLN A 172 -4.76 -3.02 -16.94
CA GLN A 172 -5.85 -3.98 -17.16
C GLN A 172 -5.61 -5.32 -16.45
N LYS A 173 -4.36 -5.75 -16.35
CA LYS A 173 -4.01 -6.99 -15.62
C LYS A 173 -4.13 -6.81 -14.11
N TRP A 174 -3.73 -5.66 -13.57
CA TRP A 174 -3.95 -5.33 -12.16
C TRP A 174 -5.44 -5.35 -11.81
N LYS A 175 -6.27 -4.71 -12.64
CA LYS A 175 -7.73 -4.74 -12.48
C LYS A 175 -8.26 -6.18 -12.47
N ALA A 176 -7.86 -6.99 -13.46
CA ALA A 176 -8.27 -8.39 -13.55
C ALA A 176 -7.80 -9.26 -12.37
N ILE A 177 -6.64 -8.94 -11.75
CA ILE A 177 -6.17 -9.62 -10.54
C ILE A 177 -7.15 -9.38 -9.39
N LEU A 178 -7.57 -8.15 -9.14
CA LEU A 178 -8.57 -7.86 -8.10
C LEU A 178 -9.91 -8.56 -8.38
N GLU A 179 -10.42 -8.44 -9.60
CA GLU A 179 -11.68 -9.07 -9.99
C GLU A 179 -11.67 -10.59 -9.79
N LYS A 180 -10.61 -11.27 -10.26
CA LYS A 180 -10.41 -12.72 -10.07
C LYS A 180 -10.18 -13.12 -8.62
N SER A 181 -9.70 -12.22 -7.79
CA SER A 181 -9.52 -12.45 -6.35
C SER A 181 -10.82 -12.34 -5.56
N GLY A 182 -11.94 -11.94 -6.18
CA GLY A 182 -13.27 -11.86 -5.55
C GLY A 182 -13.67 -10.44 -5.15
N PHE A 183 -12.90 -9.42 -5.50
CA PHE A 183 -13.32 -8.03 -5.32
C PHE A 183 -14.39 -7.64 -6.34
N PHE A 184 -15.37 -6.86 -5.91
CA PHE A 184 -16.37 -6.26 -6.77
C PHE A 184 -16.26 -4.75 -6.82
N GLY A 185 -16.90 -4.11 -7.82
CA GLY A 185 -16.81 -2.67 -8.04
C GLY A 185 -15.38 -2.19 -8.27
N VAL A 186 -14.55 -3.02 -8.90
CA VAL A 186 -13.14 -2.70 -9.14
C VAL A 186 -13.03 -1.50 -10.07
N LYS A 187 -12.29 -0.48 -9.61
CA LYS A 187 -12.02 0.76 -10.35
C LYS A 187 -10.53 1.02 -10.42
N THR A 188 -10.13 1.69 -11.50
CA THR A 188 -8.78 2.24 -11.66
C THR A 188 -8.87 3.69 -12.09
N TRP A 189 -7.94 4.50 -11.64
CA TRP A 189 -7.74 5.87 -12.11
C TRP A 189 -6.30 6.30 -11.84
N ARG A 190 -5.90 7.45 -12.36
CA ARG A 190 -4.57 8.03 -12.11
C ARG A 190 -4.67 9.29 -11.30
N VAL A 191 -3.72 9.46 -10.38
CA VAL A 191 -3.57 10.68 -9.59
C VAL A 191 -2.25 11.35 -9.92
N ASN A 192 -2.23 12.67 -9.88
CA ASN A 192 -1.07 13.52 -10.14
C ASN A 192 -0.33 13.22 -11.47
N PRO A 193 -1.01 13.05 -12.62
CA PRO A 193 -0.34 12.95 -13.89
C PRO A 193 0.29 14.30 -14.28
N SER A 194 1.39 14.24 -15.05
CA SER A 194 2.02 15.40 -15.68
C SER A 194 2.36 15.10 -17.13
N LYS A 195 2.99 16.05 -17.84
CA LYS A 195 3.35 15.89 -19.27
C LYS A 195 4.14 14.60 -19.53
N ASP A 196 5.11 14.29 -18.67
CA ASP A 196 6.04 13.17 -18.86
C ASP A 196 5.83 12.05 -17.83
N TRP A 197 4.88 12.20 -16.93
CA TRP A 197 4.58 11.24 -15.86
C TRP A 197 3.11 10.81 -15.91
N LYS A 198 2.87 9.51 -16.07
CA LYS A 198 1.49 8.99 -16.18
C LYS A 198 0.66 9.08 -14.90
N GLY A 199 1.28 9.47 -13.79
CA GLY A 199 0.66 9.52 -12.48
C GLY A 199 0.68 8.19 -11.76
N THR A 200 0.37 8.22 -10.47
CA THR A 200 0.14 7.02 -9.67
C THR A 200 -1.11 6.30 -10.16
N LEU A 201 -0.99 5.05 -10.54
CA LEU A 201 -2.14 4.19 -10.84
C LEU A 201 -2.77 3.75 -9.52
N VAL A 202 -4.00 4.15 -9.29
CA VAL A 202 -4.80 3.71 -8.15
C VAL A 202 -5.73 2.59 -8.59
N ILE A 203 -5.74 1.50 -7.83
CA ILE A 203 -6.59 0.34 -8.04
C ILE A 203 -7.36 0.06 -6.75
N THR A 204 -8.67 -0.12 -6.82
CA THR A 204 -9.49 -0.38 -5.64
C THR A 204 -10.63 -1.34 -5.94
N GLY A 205 -11.06 -2.07 -4.93
CA GLY A 205 -12.23 -2.92 -4.95
C GLY A 205 -12.75 -3.18 -3.54
N LYS A 206 -13.94 -3.76 -3.43
CA LYS A 206 -14.60 -4.11 -2.16
C LYS A 206 -14.84 -5.60 -2.06
N THR A 207 -14.84 -6.13 -0.84
CA THR A 207 -15.38 -7.46 -0.53
C THR A 207 -16.90 -7.42 -0.43
N LYS A 208 -17.53 -8.57 -0.66
CA LYS A 208 -18.99 -8.76 -0.43
C LYS A 208 -19.31 -8.79 1.05
#